data_08135b61104d2278f0d6f8b2a6f3d000
#
_entry.id   08135b61104d2278f0d6f8b2a6f3d000
#
_cell.length_a   1.000
_cell.length_b   1.000
_cell.length_c   1.000
_cell.angle_alpha   90.00
_cell.angle_beta   90.00
_cell.angle_gamma   90.00
#
_symmetry.space_group_name_H-M   'P 1'
#
loop_
_entity.id
_entity.type
_entity.pdbx_description
1 polymer ?
#
loop_
_entity_poly.entity_id
_entity_poly.type
_entity_poly.pdbx_seq_one_letter_code
_entity_poly.pdbx_strand_id
1 'polypeptide(L)'
;MKARRGCVRLVCGLLLAAGVSGCNAEAEKPEAAAAPIAVQVGGENVLTVKRDRIVTGPLISGELRAAKEATVRAELGGSMLQVAVEEGQPVRKGALLGRIETATLDDTRRSAESALKNAEGQLDVARREAERTTQLVAAGAVAARDAEVARANVTAAEAQVADARARLQTAQKQLGDAIVRSPIDGIVAVKSANTGDVVSPGTALFTVIDPSSMRLEASVPSDALGALKVGAPVQFTVRGYESPFEGRIDRISPQADPATRQVPIFVSVTNAGGRLVSGLFAEGRVVTESAEGLVVPLTVVNTSENSPWVMRVTAGKTEKVPVTLGLRDARTERVQILSGVNEGDVVLLGAAQGITPGTAVSLGAAK
;
A
#
# COMPACT_ATOMS: atom_id res chain seq x y z
N MET A 1 -8.75 -66.01 37.69
CA MET A 1 -9.83 -67.03 37.46
C MET A 1 -9.59 -67.68 36.12
N LYS A 2 -9.31 -69.01 36.20
CA LYS A 2 -9.64 -70.10 35.25
C LYS A 2 -9.19 -69.91 33.81
N ALA A 3 -8.13 -70.60 33.30
CA ALA A 3 -7.96 -72.03 33.08
C ALA A 3 -8.73 -72.53 31.84
N ARG A 4 -8.13 -73.14 30.83
CA ARG A 4 -7.73 -74.53 30.63
C ARG A 4 -7.37 -74.69 29.16
N ARG A 5 -6.19 -75.21 28.78
CA ARG A 5 -5.78 -76.63 28.70
C ARG A 5 -6.41 -77.45 27.56
N GLY A 6 -5.50 -78.07 26.81
CA GLY A 6 -5.72 -79.35 26.11
C GLY A 6 -4.89 -79.36 24.82
N CYS A 7 -3.80 -79.88 24.70
CA CYS A 7 -3.16 -81.23 24.83
C CYS A 7 -3.69 -82.27 23.82
N VAL A 8 -2.74 -82.89 23.18
CA VAL A 8 -2.63 -84.32 22.89
C VAL A 8 -2.42 -84.67 21.41
N ARG A 9 -1.14 -85.04 21.03
CA ARG A 9 -0.64 -86.40 20.76
C ARG A 9 -1.17 -86.98 19.43
N LEU A 10 -0.47 -87.67 18.64
CA LEU A 10 0.71 -88.53 18.60
C LEU A 10 0.60 -89.41 17.31
N VAL A 11 1.72 -89.97 16.88
CA VAL A 11 1.97 -91.25 16.23
C VAL A 11 2.27 -91.24 14.74
N CYS A 12 3.53 -91.33 14.37
CA CYS A 12 4.32 -92.50 14.06
C CYS A 12 3.89 -93.27 12.74
N GLY A 13 4.80 -93.39 11.85
CA GLY A 13 4.72 -94.35 10.75
C GLY A 13 5.95 -94.35 9.84
N LEU A 14 6.89 -95.18 10.14
CA LEU A 14 8.11 -95.58 9.47
C LEU A 14 7.74 -96.35 8.21
N LEU A 15 8.45 -96.20 7.05
CA LEU A 15 8.98 -97.32 6.27
C LEU A 15 9.89 -96.87 5.10
N LEU A 16 11.00 -97.53 5.05
CA LEU A 16 12.06 -97.55 4.04
C LEU A 16 11.60 -97.92 2.63
N ALA A 17 12.23 -97.36 1.61
CA ALA A 17 12.73 -98.15 0.43
C ALA A 17 13.77 -97.34 -0.31
N ALA A 18 14.88 -98.00 -0.53
CA ALA A 18 16.05 -97.58 -1.29
C ALA A 18 15.79 -97.63 -2.79
N GLY A 19 16.39 -96.69 -3.53
CA GLY A 19 16.44 -96.78 -5.01
C GLY A 19 17.58 -95.91 -5.53
N VAL A 20 18.54 -96.57 -6.15
CA VAL A 20 19.85 -96.10 -6.59
C VAL A 20 19.77 -95.42 -7.96
N SER A 21 20.74 -94.51 -8.20
CA SER A 21 21.39 -94.12 -9.46
C SER A 21 20.76 -92.99 -10.32
N GLY A 22 21.62 -92.05 -10.60
CA GLY A 22 21.55 -91.16 -11.76
C GLY A 22 22.31 -89.88 -11.58
N CYS A 23 23.65 -89.90 -11.75
CA CYS A 23 24.41 -88.65 -11.96
C CYS A 23 23.98 -88.03 -13.28
N ASN A 24 23.48 -86.80 -13.19
CA ASN A 24 23.49 -85.90 -14.34
C ASN A 24 23.96 -84.52 -13.81
N ALA A 25 25.19 -84.19 -14.17
CA ALA A 25 25.77 -82.87 -13.91
C ALA A 25 25.15 -81.90 -14.89
N GLU A 26 24.14 -81.19 -14.42
CA GLU A 26 23.57 -80.04 -15.12
C GLU A 26 24.31 -78.82 -14.67
N ALA A 27 24.97 -78.14 -15.61
CA ALA A 27 25.75 -76.95 -15.38
C ALA A 27 24.84 -75.86 -14.84
N GLU A 28 25.15 -75.37 -13.64
CA GLU A 28 24.57 -74.21 -13.00
C GLU A 28 24.83 -72.97 -13.87
N LYS A 29 23.79 -72.53 -14.55
CA LYS A 29 23.77 -71.30 -15.31
C LYS A 29 23.92 -70.18 -14.31
N PRO A 30 24.87 -69.26 -14.47
CA PRO A 30 24.99 -68.14 -13.52
C PRO A 30 23.66 -67.38 -13.51
N GLU A 31 23.03 -67.36 -12.34
CA GLU A 31 21.86 -66.55 -12.05
C GLU A 31 22.19 -65.11 -12.39
N ALA A 32 21.55 -64.56 -13.43
CA ALA A 32 21.71 -63.22 -13.84
C ALA A 32 21.29 -62.35 -12.61
N ALA A 33 22.24 -61.58 -12.09
CA ALA A 33 22.01 -60.62 -11.01
C ALA A 33 20.75 -59.83 -11.33
N ALA A 34 19.70 -60.01 -10.52
CA ALA A 34 18.46 -59.27 -10.66
C ALA A 34 18.80 -57.80 -10.75
N ALA A 35 18.43 -57.16 -11.85
CA ALA A 35 18.58 -55.69 -11.99
C ALA A 35 17.94 -55.01 -10.76
N PRO A 36 18.62 -54.05 -10.13
CA PRO A 36 18.08 -53.42 -8.95
C PRO A 36 16.72 -52.84 -9.30
N ILE A 37 15.70 -53.24 -8.55
CA ILE A 37 14.32 -52.72 -8.70
C ILE A 37 14.39 -51.21 -8.47
N ALA A 38 14.24 -50.43 -9.53
CA ALA A 38 14.24 -48.99 -9.44
C ALA A 38 12.98 -48.50 -8.66
N VAL A 39 13.17 -47.72 -7.63
CA VAL A 39 12.08 -47.11 -6.89
C VAL A 39 11.42 -46.10 -7.79
N GLN A 40 10.13 -46.23 -8.04
CA GLN A 40 9.37 -45.24 -8.80
C GLN A 40 9.10 -44.00 -7.93
N VAL A 41 9.56 -42.83 -8.36
CA VAL A 41 9.29 -41.52 -7.72
C VAL A 41 8.32 -40.77 -8.60
N GLY A 42 7.15 -40.43 -8.05
CA GLY A 42 6.13 -39.64 -8.74
C GLY A 42 6.66 -38.24 -9.08
N GLY A 43 6.17 -37.65 -10.17
CA GLY A 43 6.60 -36.32 -10.64
C GLY A 43 6.34 -35.19 -9.63
N GLU A 44 5.39 -35.39 -8.70
CA GLU A 44 5.10 -34.44 -7.59
C GLU A 44 6.21 -34.41 -6.52
N ASN A 45 7.05 -35.44 -6.45
CA ASN A 45 8.16 -35.51 -5.50
C ASN A 45 9.53 -35.19 -6.15
N VAL A 46 9.52 -34.57 -7.32
CA VAL A 46 10.69 -34.21 -8.10
C VAL A 46 10.68 -32.74 -8.45
N LEU A 47 11.80 -32.06 -8.25
CA LEU A 47 11.99 -30.69 -8.65
C LEU A 47 13.24 -30.52 -9.49
N THR A 48 13.13 -29.82 -10.60
CA THR A 48 14.30 -29.34 -11.33
C THR A 48 14.74 -27.99 -10.78
N VAL A 49 15.99 -27.91 -10.37
CA VAL A 49 16.57 -26.67 -9.83
C VAL A 49 16.68 -25.62 -10.92
N LYS A 50 16.13 -24.44 -10.69
CA LYS A 50 16.15 -23.31 -11.63
C LYS A 50 16.69 -22.08 -10.95
N ARG A 51 17.22 -21.16 -11.75
CA ARG A 51 17.53 -19.82 -11.27
C ARG A 51 16.25 -19.03 -11.11
N ASP A 52 16.15 -18.33 -9.98
CA ASP A 52 15.05 -17.43 -9.67
C ASP A 52 15.53 -16.33 -8.75
N ARG A 53 14.71 -15.30 -8.60
CA ARG A 53 14.96 -14.21 -7.67
C ARG A 53 14.30 -14.52 -6.33
N ILE A 54 15.09 -14.45 -5.26
CA ILE A 54 14.59 -14.51 -3.89
C ILE A 54 14.69 -13.13 -3.24
N VAL A 55 13.66 -12.75 -2.50
CA VAL A 55 13.61 -11.48 -1.77
C VAL A 55 13.27 -11.74 -0.32
N THR A 56 13.91 -11.00 0.57
CA THR A 56 13.64 -11.07 2.01
C THR A 56 13.32 -9.70 2.56
N GLY A 57 12.66 -9.67 3.70
CA GLY A 57 12.33 -8.46 4.40
C GLY A 57 11.05 -8.55 5.21
N PRO A 58 10.79 -7.55 6.06
CA PRO A 58 9.64 -7.54 6.94
C PRO A 58 8.34 -7.47 6.16
N LEU A 59 7.34 -8.19 6.67
CA LEU A 59 5.98 -8.12 6.18
C LEU A 59 5.34 -6.81 6.59
N ILE A 60 4.51 -6.28 5.73
CA ILE A 60 3.72 -5.08 5.96
C ILE A 60 2.27 -5.33 5.59
N SER A 61 1.39 -4.68 6.29
CA SER A 61 -0.03 -4.64 5.95
C SER A 61 -0.56 -3.23 6.21
N GLY A 62 -1.50 -2.81 5.40
CA GLY A 62 -2.04 -1.46 5.51
C GLY A 62 -3.12 -1.17 4.49
N GLU A 63 -3.46 0.11 4.38
CA GLU A 63 -4.52 0.62 3.54
C GLU A 63 -3.95 1.57 2.47
N LEU A 64 -4.45 1.43 1.26
CA LEU A 64 -4.17 2.38 0.18
C LEU A 64 -4.99 3.65 0.39
N ARG A 65 -4.34 4.81 0.34
CA ARG A 65 -4.98 6.12 0.37
C ARG A 65 -4.49 6.99 -0.78
N ALA A 66 -5.31 7.94 -1.18
CA ALA A 66 -4.85 8.95 -2.09
C ALA A 66 -3.76 9.79 -1.40
N ALA A 67 -2.65 10.06 -2.12
CA ALA A 67 -1.57 10.89 -1.57
C ALA A 67 -2.00 12.35 -1.39
N LYS A 68 -2.95 12.80 -2.24
CA LYS A 68 -3.58 14.12 -2.14
C LYS A 68 -5.08 13.94 -1.99
N GLU A 69 -5.57 14.41 -0.88
CA GLU A 69 -6.98 14.42 -0.51
C GLU A 69 -7.34 15.78 0.07
N ALA A 70 -8.50 16.32 -0.29
CA ALA A 70 -9.01 17.55 0.24
C ALA A 70 -10.47 17.39 0.66
N THR A 71 -10.74 17.52 1.95
CA THR A 71 -12.10 17.64 2.46
C THR A 71 -12.54 19.10 2.43
N VAL A 72 -13.48 19.41 1.55
CA VAL A 72 -14.07 20.75 1.40
C VAL A 72 -15.18 20.89 2.44
N ARG A 73 -15.06 21.92 3.28
CA ARG A 73 -16.01 22.20 4.36
C ARG A 73 -16.77 23.50 4.10
N ALA A 74 -17.97 23.59 4.66
CA ALA A 74 -18.72 24.84 4.65
C ALA A 74 -17.97 25.91 5.47
N GLU A 75 -17.69 27.07 4.87
CA GLU A 75 -17.14 28.23 5.58
C GLU A 75 -18.25 29.07 6.22
N LEU A 76 -19.47 28.99 5.67
CA LEU A 76 -20.67 29.69 6.13
C LEU A 76 -21.79 28.70 6.42
N GLY A 77 -22.72 29.12 7.29
CA GLY A 77 -24.00 28.44 7.51
C GLY A 77 -25.05 28.90 6.51
N GLY A 78 -25.94 27.99 6.12
CA GLY A 78 -27.06 28.29 5.23
C GLY A 78 -27.62 27.07 4.56
N SER A 79 -28.59 27.24 3.66
CA SER A 79 -29.15 26.19 2.85
C SER A 79 -28.32 25.98 1.59
N MET A 80 -28.08 24.71 1.21
CA MET A 80 -27.41 24.37 -0.05
C MET A 80 -28.35 24.63 -1.22
N LEU A 81 -28.15 25.74 -1.93
CA LEU A 81 -28.97 26.13 -3.08
C LEU A 81 -28.78 25.21 -4.27
N GLN A 82 -27.55 24.76 -4.47
CA GLN A 82 -27.16 23.91 -5.60
C GLN A 82 -25.96 23.05 -5.24
N VAL A 83 -26.02 21.77 -5.66
CA VAL A 83 -24.88 20.86 -5.73
C VAL A 83 -24.64 20.57 -7.21
N ALA A 84 -23.45 20.86 -7.71
CA ALA A 84 -23.10 20.84 -9.14
C ALA A 84 -22.34 19.59 -9.54
N VAL A 85 -22.05 18.68 -8.60
CA VAL A 85 -21.19 17.51 -8.82
C VAL A 85 -21.79 16.26 -8.19
N GLU A 86 -21.42 15.10 -8.73
CA GLU A 86 -21.75 13.78 -8.21
C GLU A 86 -20.48 13.00 -7.83
N GLU A 87 -20.65 11.96 -7.00
CA GLU A 87 -19.58 11.04 -6.66
C GLU A 87 -19.03 10.34 -7.92
N GLY A 88 -17.72 10.18 -7.99
CA GLY A 88 -17.03 9.64 -9.17
C GLY A 88 -16.76 10.67 -10.27
N GLN A 89 -17.26 11.89 -10.17
CA GLN A 89 -17.09 12.91 -11.20
C GLN A 89 -15.70 13.56 -11.10
N PRO A 90 -14.97 13.68 -12.25
CA PRO A 90 -13.70 14.41 -12.28
C PRO A 90 -13.93 15.92 -12.17
N VAL A 91 -13.12 16.58 -11.36
CA VAL A 91 -13.16 18.02 -11.13
C VAL A 91 -11.76 18.63 -11.24
N ARG A 92 -11.70 19.88 -11.70
CA ARG A 92 -10.46 20.67 -11.70
C ARG A 92 -10.41 21.59 -10.48
N LYS A 93 -9.22 21.99 -10.11
CA LYS A 93 -9.02 23.04 -9.10
C LYS A 93 -9.81 24.30 -9.49
N GLY A 94 -10.58 24.84 -8.53
CA GLY A 94 -11.46 25.97 -8.71
C GLY A 94 -12.83 25.64 -9.32
N ALA A 95 -13.09 24.38 -9.73
CA ALA A 95 -14.41 23.97 -10.22
C ALA A 95 -15.48 24.14 -9.15
N LEU A 96 -16.68 24.55 -9.57
CA LEU A 96 -17.84 24.69 -8.70
C LEU A 96 -18.30 23.31 -8.22
N LEU A 97 -18.33 23.10 -6.91
CA LEU A 97 -18.89 21.89 -6.29
C LEU A 97 -20.33 22.13 -5.82
N GLY A 98 -20.56 23.31 -5.21
CA GLY A 98 -21.88 23.67 -4.73
C GLY A 98 -21.98 25.16 -4.41
N ARG A 99 -23.17 25.59 -4.05
CA ARG A 99 -23.48 26.96 -3.66
C ARG A 99 -24.43 26.97 -2.46
N ILE A 100 -24.05 27.71 -1.44
CA ILE A 100 -24.90 28.02 -0.29
C ILE A 100 -25.75 29.25 -0.64
N GLU A 101 -26.91 29.37 -0.04
CA GLU A 101 -27.81 30.50 -0.26
C GLU A 101 -27.13 31.84 0.05
N THR A 102 -27.29 32.82 -0.86
CA THR A 102 -26.53 34.08 -0.83
C THR A 102 -27.37 35.32 -0.82
N ALA A 103 -28.70 35.26 -0.78
CA ALA A 103 -29.57 36.42 -0.93
C ALA A 103 -29.24 37.53 0.08
N THR A 104 -29.11 37.19 1.36
CA THR A 104 -28.78 38.15 2.43
C THR A 104 -27.34 38.65 2.33
N LEU A 105 -26.42 37.83 1.85
CA LEU A 105 -25.00 38.21 1.68
C LEU A 105 -24.82 39.18 0.51
N ASP A 106 -25.58 39.02 -0.57
CA ASP A 106 -25.55 39.93 -1.71
C ASP A 106 -26.15 41.31 -1.32
N ASP A 107 -27.22 41.31 -0.52
CA ASP A 107 -27.78 42.56 0.03
C ASP A 107 -26.79 43.29 0.94
N THR A 108 -26.09 42.56 1.80
CA THR A 108 -25.03 43.09 2.66
C THR A 108 -23.89 43.70 1.84
N ARG A 109 -23.44 43.02 0.77
CA ARG A 109 -22.42 43.53 -0.14
C ARG A 109 -22.85 44.82 -0.82
N ARG A 110 -24.09 44.85 -1.38
CA ARG A 110 -24.66 46.04 -2.02
C ARG A 110 -24.78 47.25 -1.05
N SER A 111 -25.16 46.99 0.21
CA SER A 111 -25.20 48.00 1.26
C SER A 111 -23.81 48.56 1.55
N ALA A 112 -22.82 47.71 1.72
CA ALA A 112 -21.42 48.10 1.97
C ALA A 112 -20.82 48.88 0.78
N GLU A 113 -21.14 48.47 -0.46
CA GLU A 113 -20.73 49.19 -1.68
C GLU A 113 -21.32 50.61 -1.74
N SER A 114 -22.59 50.74 -1.37
CA SER A 114 -23.26 52.06 -1.30
C SER A 114 -22.64 52.94 -0.20
N ALA A 115 -22.28 52.34 0.94
CA ALA A 115 -21.60 53.06 2.02
C ALA A 115 -20.21 53.58 1.62
N LEU A 116 -19.45 52.74 0.89
CA LEU A 116 -18.14 53.15 0.34
C LEU A 116 -18.29 54.31 -0.63
N LYS A 117 -19.21 54.22 -1.59
CA LYS A 117 -19.48 55.30 -2.55
C LYS A 117 -19.86 56.62 -1.87
N ASN A 118 -20.65 56.56 -0.79
CA ASN A 118 -20.99 57.76 0.01
C ASN A 118 -19.75 58.33 0.69
N ALA A 119 -18.91 57.49 1.34
CA ALA A 119 -17.68 57.93 1.98
C ALA A 119 -16.69 58.57 1.00
N GLU A 120 -16.56 57.99 -0.21
CA GLU A 120 -15.73 58.55 -1.30
C GLU A 120 -16.25 59.92 -1.76
N GLY A 121 -17.57 60.09 -1.85
CA GLY A 121 -18.18 61.40 -2.15
C GLY A 121 -17.90 62.44 -1.06
N GLN A 122 -17.95 62.05 0.21
CA GLN A 122 -17.61 62.95 1.32
C GLN A 122 -16.13 63.36 1.30
N LEU A 123 -15.24 62.44 1.00
CA LEU A 123 -13.80 62.70 0.85
C LEU A 123 -13.53 63.70 -0.30
N ASP A 124 -14.22 63.55 -1.42
CA ASP A 124 -14.09 64.46 -2.56
C ASP A 124 -14.53 65.88 -2.21
N VAL A 125 -15.62 66.04 -1.45
CA VAL A 125 -16.07 67.34 -0.93
C VAL A 125 -15.03 67.91 0.04
N ALA A 126 -14.52 67.13 1.00
CA ALA A 126 -13.51 67.57 1.94
C ALA A 126 -12.22 68.03 1.27
N ARG A 127 -11.77 67.29 0.24
CA ARG A 127 -10.58 67.66 -0.54
C ARG A 127 -10.74 68.94 -1.30
N ARG A 128 -11.86 69.14 -1.98
CA ARG A 128 -12.16 70.42 -2.68
C ARG A 128 -12.21 71.60 -1.70
N GLU A 129 -12.77 71.41 -0.49
CA GLU A 129 -12.82 72.45 0.53
C GLU A 129 -11.43 72.77 1.08
N ALA A 130 -10.60 71.78 1.35
CA ALA A 130 -9.21 71.94 1.78
C ALA A 130 -8.35 72.66 0.75
N GLU A 131 -8.53 72.33 -0.54
CA GLU A 131 -7.85 73.02 -1.64
C GLU A 131 -8.29 74.51 -1.72
N ARG A 132 -9.62 74.81 -1.70
CA ARG A 132 -10.16 76.15 -1.71
C ARG A 132 -9.63 76.95 -0.53
N THR A 133 -9.71 76.41 0.69
CA THR A 133 -9.27 77.10 1.90
C THR A 133 -7.76 77.37 1.85
N THR A 134 -6.97 76.46 1.33
CA THR A 134 -5.50 76.65 1.12
C THR A 134 -5.20 77.78 0.17
N GLN A 135 -5.97 77.95 -0.92
CA GLN A 135 -5.85 79.09 -1.86
C GLN A 135 -6.22 80.39 -1.21
N LEU A 136 -7.32 80.41 -0.38
CA LEU A 136 -7.77 81.63 0.37
C LEU A 136 -6.75 82.09 1.42
N VAL A 137 -6.10 81.13 2.12
CA VAL A 137 -4.99 81.45 3.06
C VAL A 137 -3.83 82.07 2.31
N ALA A 138 -3.44 81.54 1.13
CA ALA A 138 -2.37 82.09 0.35
C ALA A 138 -2.67 83.46 -0.19
N ALA A 139 -3.96 83.81 -0.39
CA ALA A 139 -4.44 85.13 -0.77
C ALA A 139 -4.62 86.08 0.45
N GLY A 140 -4.35 85.59 1.70
CA GLY A 140 -4.56 86.40 2.92
C GLY A 140 -6.02 86.60 3.36
N ALA A 141 -6.99 85.88 2.76
CA ALA A 141 -8.39 86.02 2.93
C ALA A 141 -8.97 85.29 4.18
N VAL A 142 -8.30 84.29 4.68
CA VAL A 142 -8.70 83.44 5.84
C VAL A 142 -7.48 83.06 6.68
N ALA A 143 -7.68 82.67 7.95
CA ALA A 143 -6.62 82.34 8.88
C ALA A 143 -5.95 80.93 8.51
N ALA A 144 -4.67 80.83 8.79
CA ALA A 144 -3.95 79.53 8.55
C ALA A 144 -4.58 78.36 9.31
N ARG A 145 -5.18 78.62 10.47
CA ARG A 145 -5.92 77.61 11.25
C ARG A 145 -7.08 76.97 10.48
N ASP A 146 -7.74 77.73 9.59
CA ASP A 146 -8.86 77.19 8.80
C ASP A 146 -8.39 76.16 7.81
N ALA A 147 -7.20 76.35 7.24
CA ALA A 147 -6.59 75.31 6.35
C ALA A 147 -6.16 74.08 7.15
N GLU A 148 -5.71 74.17 8.39
CA GLU A 148 -5.41 73.07 9.26
C GLU A 148 -6.66 72.25 9.57
N VAL A 149 -7.77 72.91 9.92
CA VAL A 149 -9.08 72.26 10.14
C VAL A 149 -9.56 71.53 8.86
N ALA A 150 -9.45 72.18 7.71
CA ALA A 150 -9.87 71.60 6.46
C ALA A 150 -9.02 70.33 6.11
N ARG A 151 -7.73 70.39 6.37
CA ARG A 151 -6.85 69.17 6.21
C ARG A 151 -7.19 68.04 7.20
N ALA A 152 -7.49 68.40 8.46
CA ALA A 152 -7.95 67.43 9.45
C ALA A 152 -9.25 66.73 9.00
N ASN A 153 -10.18 67.52 8.40
CA ASN A 153 -11.41 66.95 7.81
C ASN A 153 -11.13 65.97 6.63
N VAL A 154 -10.14 66.29 5.80
CA VAL A 154 -9.70 65.34 4.75
C VAL A 154 -9.18 64.04 5.36
N THR A 155 -8.31 64.13 6.38
CA THR A 155 -7.78 62.91 7.06
C THR A 155 -8.92 62.12 7.71
N ALA A 156 -9.91 62.75 8.31
CA ALA A 156 -11.09 62.09 8.89
C ALA A 156 -11.92 61.39 7.79
N ALA A 157 -12.15 62.06 6.65
CA ALA A 157 -12.87 61.45 5.54
C ALA A 157 -12.09 60.29 4.89
N GLU A 158 -10.77 60.38 4.81
CA GLU A 158 -9.90 59.24 4.35
C GLU A 158 -10.03 58.03 5.26
N ALA A 159 -10.08 58.23 6.57
CA ALA A 159 -10.31 57.15 7.54
C ALA A 159 -11.70 56.48 7.33
N GLN A 160 -12.75 57.30 7.03
CA GLN A 160 -14.08 56.78 6.73
C GLN A 160 -14.13 55.96 5.44
N VAL A 161 -13.41 56.38 4.41
CA VAL A 161 -13.25 55.56 3.16
C VAL A 161 -12.55 54.27 3.44
N ALA A 162 -11.48 54.28 4.25
CA ALA A 162 -10.75 53.06 4.62
C ALA A 162 -11.63 52.05 5.37
N ASP A 163 -12.45 52.53 6.35
CA ASP A 163 -13.40 51.72 7.10
C ASP A 163 -14.49 51.11 6.18
N ALA A 164 -15.11 51.97 5.34
CA ALA A 164 -16.13 51.49 4.40
C ALA A 164 -15.60 50.48 3.39
N ARG A 165 -14.35 50.66 2.92
CA ARG A 165 -13.65 49.69 2.04
C ARG A 165 -13.40 48.37 2.72
N ALA A 166 -12.97 48.37 3.98
CA ALA A 166 -12.77 47.17 4.76
C ALA A 166 -14.09 46.38 4.94
N ARG A 167 -15.20 47.09 5.20
CA ARG A 167 -16.53 46.46 5.29
C ARG A 167 -16.98 45.85 3.98
N LEU A 168 -16.77 46.50 2.85
CA LEU A 168 -17.09 45.98 1.55
C LEU A 168 -16.24 44.73 1.24
N GLN A 169 -14.94 44.73 1.56
CA GLN A 169 -14.07 43.60 1.39
C GLN A 169 -14.53 42.38 2.20
N THR A 170 -14.96 42.59 3.44
CA THR A 170 -15.52 41.54 4.30
C THR A 170 -16.80 40.97 3.71
N ALA A 171 -17.71 41.80 3.23
CA ALA A 171 -18.96 41.35 2.61
C ALA A 171 -18.69 40.58 1.28
N GLN A 172 -17.73 41.04 0.50
CA GLN A 172 -17.31 40.33 -0.74
C GLN A 172 -16.70 38.98 -0.43
N LYS A 173 -15.85 38.87 0.62
CA LYS A 173 -15.29 37.60 1.05
C LYS A 173 -16.40 36.63 1.47
N GLN A 174 -17.32 37.02 2.30
CA GLN A 174 -18.45 36.20 2.74
C GLN A 174 -19.30 35.71 1.56
N LEU A 175 -19.54 36.55 0.55
CA LEU A 175 -20.23 36.14 -0.68
C LEU A 175 -19.39 35.11 -1.48
N GLY A 176 -18.07 35.27 -1.50
CA GLY A 176 -17.14 34.30 -2.10
C GLY A 176 -17.14 32.95 -1.40
N ASP A 177 -17.15 32.97 -0.06
CA ASP A 177 -17.13 31.78 0.80
C ASP A 177 -18.43 30.93 0.67
N ALA A 178 -19.52 31.54 0.16
CA ALA A 178 -20.75 30.80 -0.17
C ALA A 178 -20.65 29.95 -1.46
N ILE A 179 -19.60 30.15 -2.26
CA ILE A 179 -19.35 29.40 -3.49
C ILE A 179 -18.31 28.32 -3.17
N VAL A 180 -18.78 27.11 -2.99
CA VAL A 180 -17.92 25.95 -2.65
C VAL A 180 -17.19 25.47 -3.90
N ARG A 181 -15.84 25.51 -3.86
CA ARG A 181 -14.97 25.14 -4.99
C ARG A 181 -13.96 24.04 -4.60
N SER A 182 -13.52 23.27 -5.60
CA SER A 182 -12.46 22.30 -5.39
C SER A 182 -11.10 22.99 -5.20
N PRO A 183 -10.33 22.66 -4.15
CA PRO A 183 -8.99 23.20 -3.93
C PRO A 183 -7.92 22.47 -4.78
N ILE A 184 -8.22 21.28 -5.32
CA ILE A 184 -7.30 20.44 -6.08
C ILE A 184 -7.96 19.89 -7.35
N ASP A 185 -7.14 19.43 -8.29
CA ASP A 185 -7.58 18.58 -9.39
C ASP A 185 -7.81 17.16 -8.86
N GLY A 186 -8.87 16.47 -9.26
CA GLY A 186 -9.13 15.12 -8.78
C GLY A 186 -10.53 14.60 -9.15
N ILE A 187 -10.99 13.65 -8.35
CA ILE A 187 -12.33 13.04 -8.46
C ILE A 187 -13.06 13.23 -7.13
N VAL A 188 -14.34 13.53 -7.19
CA VAL A 188 -15.21 13.59 -5.99
C VAL A 188 -15.36 12.18 -5.43
N ALA A 189 -14.73 11.92 -4.29
CA ALA A 189 -14.79 10.61 -3.63
C ALA A 189 -16.03 10.48 -2.73
N VAL A 190 -16.42 11.57 -2.05
CA VAL A 190 -17.58 11.59 -1.16
C VAL A 190 -18.35 12.89 -1.36
N LYS A 191 -19.66 12.77 -1.43
CA LYS A 191 -20.62 13.87 -1.44
C LYS A 191 -21.48 13.77 -0.20
N SER A 192 -21.19 14.60 0.82
CA SER A 192 -21.92 14.59 2.11
C SER A 192 -23.09 15.59 2.16
N ALA A 193 -23.22 16.45 1.14
CA ALA A 193 -24.27 17.47 1.10
C ALA A 193 -25.10 17.38 -0.18
N ASN A 194 -26.40 17.60 -0.06
CA ASN A 194 -27.35 17.62 -1.16
C ASN A 194 -28.02 19.00 -1.27
N THR A 195 -28.60 19.27 -2.42
CA THR A 195 -29.42 20.49 -2.62
C THR A 195 -30.57 20.49 -1.65
N GLY A 196 -30.76 21.60 -0.93
CA GLY A 196 -31.77 21.76 0.10
C GLY A 196 -31.30 21.48 1.53
N ASP A 197 -30.14 20.85 1.71
CA ASP A 197 -29.59 20.60 3.05
C ASP A 197 -29.17 21.91 3.73
N VAL A 198 -29.41 21.98 5.05
CA VAL A 198 -28.93 23.09 5.88
C VAL A 198 -27.59 22.72 6.49
N VAL A 199 -26.55 23.52 6.22
CA VAL A 199 -25.20 23.29 6.68
C VAL A 199 -24.75 24.35 7.66
N SER A 200 -23.85 23.97 8.58
CA SER A 200 -23.20 24.87 9.53
C SER A 200 -21.72 25.05 9.17
N PRO A 201 -21.07 26.14 9.58
CA PRO A 201 -19.63 26.31 9.39
C PRO A 201 -18.84 25.11 9.93
N GLY A 202 -17.89 24.60 9.15
CA GLY A 202 -17.09 23.41 9.48
C GLY A 202 -17.67 22.08 9.03
N THR A 203 -18.95 22.01 8.61
CA THR A 203 -19.56 20.78 8.06
C THR A 203 -18.81 20.34 6.79
N ALA A 204 -18.38 19.06 6.74
CA ALA A 204 -17.79 18.48 5.54
C ALA A 204 -18.86 18.35 4.45
N LEU A 205 -18.60 18.89 3.27
CA LEU A 205 -19.50 18.89 2.12
C LEU A 205 -19.07 17.90 1.05
N PHE A 206 -17.80 17.95 0.69
CA PHE A 206 -17.22 17.10 -0.36
C PHE A 206 -15.83 16.62 0.03
N THR A 207 -15.45 15.44 -0.40
CA THR A 207 -14.06 14.97 -0.38
C THR A 207 -13.60 14.76 -1.81
N VAL A 208 -12.53 15.44 -2.20
CA VAL A 208 -11.90 15.31 -3.52
C VAL A 208 -10.54 14.65 -3.35
N ILE A 209 -10.26 13.62 -4.15
CA ILE A 209 -9.00 12.87 -4.13
C ILE A 209 -8.31 12.94 -5.50
N ASP A 210 -6.98 12.96 -5.50
CA ASP A 210 -6.18 12.78 -6.71
C ASP A 210 -5.83 11.29 -6.88
N PRO A 211 -6.48 10.57 -7.80
CA PRO A 211 -6.27 9.14 -7.98
C PRO A 211 -4.94 8.81 -8.68
N SER A 212 -4.24 9.78 -9.26
CA SER A 212 -2.99 9.55 -10.00
C SER A 212 -1.83 9.12 -9.10
N SER A 213 -1.86 9.54 -7.84
CA SER A 213 -0.85 9.24 -6.85
C SER A 213 -1.50 8.60 -5.63
N MET A 214 -1.05 7.38 -5.31
CA MET A 214 -1.52 6.64 -4.15
C MET A 214 -0.41 6.52 -3.13
N ARG A 215 -0.80 6.33 -1.89
CA ARG A 215 0.09 6.04 -0.77
C ARG A 215 -0.43 4.81 -0.04
N LEU A 216 0.44 3.83 0.17
CA LEU A 216 0.14 2.73 1.09
C LEU A 216 0.58 3.16 2.48
N GLU A 217 -0.37 3.29 3.38
CA GLU A 217 -0.14 3.52 4.81
C GLU A 217 -0.11 2.15 5.49
N ALA A 218 1.09 1.66 5.75
CA ALA A 218 1.31 0.34 6.30
C ALA A 218 2.04 0.41 7.64
N SER A 219 1.98 -0.68 8.39
CA SER A 219 2.65 -0.81 9.67
C SER A 219 3.67 -1.93 9.66
N VAL A 220 4.77 -1.73 10.37
CA VAL A 220 5.87 -2.69 10.51
C VAL A 220 6.15 -2.92 12.00
N PRO A 221 6.44 -4.15 12.44
CA PRO A 221 6.90 -4.40 13.80
C PRO A 221 8.18 -3.61 14.12
N SER A 222 8.28 -3.09 15.36
CA SER A 222 9.40 -2.24 15.78
C SER A 222 10.77 -2.93 15.76
N ASP A 223 10.82 -4.25 15.91
CA ASP A 223 12.03 -5.06 15.83
C ASP A 223 12.62 -5.13 14.41
N ALA A 224 11.78 -4.94 13.39
CA ALA A 224 12.20 -4.92 11.99
C ALA A 224 12.70 -3.53 11.51
N LEU A 225 12.57 -2.49 12.34
CA LEU A 225 12.87 -1.11 11.96
C LEU A 225 14.33 -0.90 11.51
N GLY A 226 15.27 -1.59 12.16
CA GLY A 226 16.71 -1.48 11.84
C GLY A 226 17.07 -1.91 10.41
N ALA A 227 16.24 -2.74 9.78
CA ALA A 227 16.43 -3.20 8.40
C ALA A 227 15.80 -2.25 7.35
N LEU A 228 14.99 -1.26 7.79
CA LEU A 228 14.25 -0.38 6.89
C LEU A 228 15.05 0.87 6.55
N LYS A 229 14.95 1.29 5.29
CA LYS A 229 15.52 2.55 4.79
C LYS A 229 14.50 3.26 3.92
N VAL A 230 14.46 4.59 4.01
CA VAL A 230 13.72 5.41 3.05
C VAL A 230 14.27 5.14 1.65
N GLY A 231 13.39 5.03 0.67
CA GLY A 231 13.71 4.63 -0.70
C GLY A 231 13.72 3.11 -0.94
N ALA A 232 13.64 2.27 0.10
CA ALA A 232 13.59 0.82 -0.06
C ALA A 232 12.37 0.40 -0.90
N PRO A 233 12.54 -0.53 -1.85
CA PRO A 233 11.43 -1.03 -2.65
C PRO A 233 10.48 -1.88 -1.80
N VAL A 234 9.20 -1.78 -2.12
CA VAL A 234 8.12 -2.52 -1.47
C VAL A 234 7.35 -3.26 -2.54
N GLN A 235 7.14 -4.55 -2.34
CA GLN A 235 6.26 -5.38 -3.17
C GLN A 235 5.02 -5.74 -2.36
N PHE A 236 3.84 -5.47 -2.91
CA PHE A 236 2.58 -5.71 -2.23
C PHE A 236 1.49 -6.18 -3.19
N THR A 237 0.53 -6.88 -2.65
CA THR A 237 -0.69 -7.30 -3.34
C THR A 237 -1.89 -6.58 -2.75
N VAL A 238 -2.85 -6.26 -3.58
CA VAL A 238 -4.10 -5.60 -3.18
C VAL A 238 -5.23 -6.60 -3.39
N ARG A 239 -6.10 -6.75 -2.42
CA ARG A 239 -7.25 -7.67 -2.55
C ARG A 239 -8.11 -7.27 -3.74
N GLY A 240 -8.42 -8.23 -4.60
CA GLY A 240 -9.17 -8.02 -5.84
C GLY A 240 -8.30 -7.79 -7.09
N TYR A 241 -6.97 -7.82 -6.95
CA TYR A 241 -6.04 -7.73 -8.07
C TYR A 241 -5.09 -8.93 -8.08
N GLU A 242 -4.91 -9.55 -9.23
CA GLU A 242 -4.04 -10.73 -9.38
C GLU A 242 -2.55 -10.37 -9.42
N SER A 243 -2.23 -9.21 -9.99
CA SER A 243 -0.84 -8.79 -10.17
C SER A 243 -0.32 -8.04 -8.94
N PRO A 244 0.91 -8.31 -8.51
CA PRO A 244 1.56 -7.53 -7.45
C PRO A 244 1.85 -6.10 -7.94
N PHE A 245 1.87 -5.18 -7.00
CA PHE A 245 2.24 -3.79 -7.21
C PHE A 245 3.59 -3.50 -6.54
N GLU A 246 4.26 -2.48 -7.07
CA GLU A 246 5.52 -2.00 -6.52
C GLU A 246 5.37 -0.57 -6.01
N GLY A 247 6.07 -0.29 -4.93
CA GLY A 247 6.18 1.04 -4.35
C GLY A 247 7.54 1.26 -3.74
N ARG A 248 7.76 2.43 -3.15
CA ARG A 248 8.97 2.76 -2.40
C ARG A 248 8.61 3.41 -1.08
N ILE A 249 9.36 3.11 -0.03
CA ILE A 249 9.21 3.80 1.25
C ILE A 249 9.56 5.27 1.03
N ASP A 250 8.57 6.13 1.18
CA ASP A 250 8.72 7.58 1.14
C ASP A 250 9.14 8.12 2.51
N ARG A 251 8.51 7.61 3.57
CA ARG A 251 8.70 8.08 4.94
C ARG A 251 8.43 6.96 5.94
N ILE A 252 9.17 6.98 7.03
CA ILE A 252 8.98 6.13 8.21
C ILE A 252 8.57 7.06 9.36
N SER A 253 7.51 6.72 10.09
CA SER A 253 7.08 7.51 11.26
C SER A 253 8.19 7.52 12.32
N PRO A 254 8.47 8.68 12.94
CA PRO A 254 9.40 8.74 14.06
C PRO A 254 8.81 8.20 15.37
N GLN A 255 7.51 7.88 15.39
CA GLN A 255 6.79 7.40 16.56
C GLN A 255 6.13 6.06 16.26
N ALA A 256 6.35 5.09 17.15
CA ALA A 256 5.61 3.83 17.15
C ALA A 256 4.25 4.01 17.82
N ASP A 257 3.27 3.25 17.39
CA ASP A 257 1.98 3.14 18.04
C ASP A 257 2.16 2.43 19.39
N PRO A 258 1.80 3.04 20.53
CA PRO A 258 2.04 2.48 21.86
C PRO A 258 1.19 1.23 22.14
N ALA A 259 0.04 1.06 21.50
CA ALA A 259 -0.86 -0.07 21.71
C ALA A 259 -0.40 -1.30 20.93
N THR A 260 -0.02 -1.13 19.67
CA THR A 260 0.34 -2.22 18.76
C THR A 260 1.86 -2.46 18.70
N ARG A 261 2.69 -1.52 19.16
CA ARG A 261 4.16 -1.51 19.02
C ARG A 261 4.62 -1.58 17.56
N GLN A 262 3.79 -1.12 16.65
CA GLN A 262 4.10 -1.04 15.24
C GLN A 262 4.51 0.38 14.86
N VAL A 263 5.38 0.49 13.86
CA VAL A 263 5.83 1.76 13.32
C VAL A 263 5.12 1.98 11.98
N PRO A 264 4.34 3.07 11.84
CA PRO A 264 3.74 3.42 10.56
C PRO A 264 4.80 3.77 9.52
N ILE A 265 4.65 3.22 8.32
CA ILE A 265 5.45 3.56 7.15
C ILE A 265 4.55 4.03 6.02
N PHE A 266 5.05 4.94 5.22
CA PHE A 266 4.35 5.50 4.08
C PHE A 266 5.09 5.10 2.81
N VAL A 267 4.39 4.38 1.94
CA VAL A 267 4.94 3.88 0.69
C VAL A 267 4.29 4.63 -0.47
N SER A 268 5.08 5.30 -1.28
CA SER A 268 4.59 5.93 -2.50
C SER A 268 4.30 4.88 -3.57
N VAL A 269 3.14 4.97 -4.18
CA VAL A 269 2.65 4.04 -5.19
C VAL A 269 2.18 4.82 -6.40
N THR A 270 2.72 4.50 -7.55
CA THR A 270 2.27 5.11 -8.81
C THR A 270 1.01 4.39 -9.30
N ASN A 271 -0.07 5.14 -9.50
CA ASN A 271 -1.34 4.62 -9.99
C ASN A 271 -1.57 5.06 -11.44
N ALA A 272 -0.68 4.67 -12.35
CA ALA A 272 -0.84 4.94 -13.77
C ALA A 272 -2.11 4.25 -14.30
N GLY A 273 -3.04 5.06 -14.80
CA GLY A 273 -4.33 4.57 -15.31
C GLY A 273 -5.44 4.44 -14.29
N GLY A 274 -5.26 4.90 -13.04
CA GLY A 274 -6.33 5.02 -12.03
C GLY A 274 -6.95 3.70 -11.57
N ARG A 275 -6.22 2.58 -11.69
CA ARG A 275 -6.75 1.25 -11.36
C ARG A 275 -6.91 1.01 -9.87
N LEU A 276 -5.99 1.56 -9.05
CA LEU A 276 -6.05 1.43 -7.60
C LEU A 276 -7.05 2.42 -7.02
N VAL A 277 -7.85 1.96 -6.10
CA VAL A 277 -8.87 2.73 -5.40
C VAL A 277 -8.42 2.97 -3.95
N SER A 278 -8.71 4.15 -3.42
CA SER A 278 -8.48 4.47 -2.00
C SER A 278 -9.38 3.62 -1.10
N GLY A 279 -8.89 3.22 0.07
CA GLY A 279 -9.62 2.39 1.02
C GLY A 279 -9.38 0.88 0.85
N LEU A 280 -8.61 0.44 -0.14
CA LEU A 280 -8.31 -0.97 -0.33
C LEU A 280 -7.19 -1.43 0.59
N PHE A 281 -7.35 -2.62 1.14
CA PHE A 281 -6.34 -3.27 1.98
C PHE A 281 -5.26 -3.93 1.12
N ALA A 282 -4.01 -3.73 1.52
CA ALA A 282 -2.84 -4.26 0.85
C ALA A 282 -1.92 -4.98 1.84
N GLU A 283 -1.35 -6.08 1.38
CA GLU A 283 -0.35 -6.86 2.13
C GLU A 283 0.90 -7.04 1.27
N GLY A 284 2.06 -6.95 1.89
CA GLY A 284 3.30 -7.05 1.14
C GLY A 284 4.52 -7.20 2.01
N ARG A 285 5.66 -6.88 1.44
CA ARG A 285 6.95 -6.85 2.13
C ARG A 285 7.81 -5.70 1.66
N VAL A 286 8.63 -5.22 2.56
CA VAL A 286 9.76 -4.36 2.19
C VAL A 286 10.89 -5.26 1.72
N VAL A 287 11.45 -4.99 0.54
CA VAL A 287 12.61 -5.73 0.03
C VAL A 287 13.86 -5.15 0.68
N THR A 288 14.38 -5.85 1.69
CA THR A 288 15.63 -5.46 2.37
C THR A 288 16.85 -6.10 1.72
N GLU A 289 16.69 -7.35 1.28
CA GLU A 289 17.72 -8.08 0.55
C GLU A 289 17.10 -8.81 -0.63
N SER A 290 17.83 -8.88 -1.72
CA SER A 290 17.44 -9.67 -2.89
C SER A 290 18.68 -10.28 -3.52
N ALA A 291 18.54 -11.54 -3.94
CA ALA A 291 19.60 -12.24 -4.68
C ALA A 291 18.99 -13.03 -5.82
N GLU A 292 19.72 -13.13 -6.90
CA GLU A 292 19.45 -14.08 -7.99
C GLU A 292 20.32 -15.30 -7.80
N GLY A 293 19.74 -16.49 -7.94
CA GLY A 293 20.48 -17.72 -7.74
C GLY A 293 19.59 -18.95 -7.85
N LEU A 294 20.14 -20.09 -7.47
CA LEU A 294 19.37 -21.33 -7.44
C LEU A 294 18.44 -21.31 -6.24
N VAL A 295 17.14 -21.28 -6.49
CA VAL A 295 16.11 -21.16 -5.46
C VAL A 295 15.23 -22.41 -5.47
N VAL A 296 15.07 -23.02 -4.30
CA VAL A 296 14.26 -24.21 -4.12
C VAL A 296 13.29 -24.03 -2.94
N PRO A 297 12.16 -24.76 -2.91
CA PRO A 297 11.34 -24.84 -1.70
C PRO A 297 12.14 -25.43 -0.54
N LEU A 298 11.88 -24.98 0.67
CA LEU A 298 12.56 -25.46 1.87
C LEU A 298 12.37 -26.98 2.08
N THR A 299 11.27 -27.53 1.59
CA THR A 299 10.96 -28.97 1.59
C THR A 299 11.93 -29.83 0.81
N VAL A 300 12.77 -29.25 -0.06
CA VAL A 300 13.86 -29.92 -0.79
C VAL A 300 15.09 -30.11 0.10
N VAL A 301 15.27 -29.27 1.10
CA VAL A 301 16.47 -29.23 1.91
C VAL A 301 16.22 -29.94 3.24
N ASN A 302 17.02 -30.94 3.52
CA ASN A 302 17.02 -31.59 4.83
C ASN A 302 17.99 -30.88 5.78
N THR A 303 17.45 -30.37 6.87
CA THR A 303 18.22 -29.66 7.92
C THR A 303 18.32 -30.42 9.23
N SER A 304 17.95 -31.72 9.25
CA SER A 304 17.91 -32.53 10.46
C SER A 304 19.31 -32.92 10.97
N GLU A 305 20.34 -32.75 10.17
CA GLU A 305 21.73 -33.01 10.50
C GLU A 305 22.52 -31.71 10.68
N ASN A 306 23.76 -31.81 11.19
CA ASN A 306 24.63 -30.64 11.40
C ASN A 306 24.96 -29.85 10.13
N SER A 307 24.79 -30.46 8.96
CA SER A 307 24.98 -29.79 7.68
C SER A 307 23.74 -30.01 6.79
N PRO A 308 23.15 -28.97 6.21
CA PRO A 308 22.03 -29.11 5.29
C PRO A 308 22.45 -29.87 4.04
N TRP A 309 21.54 -30.70 3.54
CA TRP A 309 21.78 -31.50 2.34
C TRP A 309 20.50 -31.65 1.51
N VAL A 310 20.69 -32.01 0.25
CA VAL A 310 19.59 -32.33 -0.68
C VAL A 310 19.84 -33.73 -1.29
N MET A 311 18.75 -34.39 -1.66
CA MET A 311 18.83 -35.65 -2.39
C MET A 311 18.74 -35.39 -3.89
N ARG A 312 19.87 -35.48 -4.58
CA ARG A 312 19.96 -35.27 -6.03
C ARG A 312 19.83 -36.61 -6.77
N VAL A 313 19.26 -36.59 -7.96
CA VAL A 313 19.22 -37.73 -8.87
C VAL A 313 20.20 -37.49 -10.00
N THR A 314 21.23 -38.36 -10.08
CA THR A 314 22.26 -38.32 -11.14
C THR A 314 22.32 -39.69 -11.82
N ALA A 315 22.16 -39.72 -13.12
CA ALA A 315 22.16 -40.97 -13.93
C ALA A 315 21.22 -42.04 -13.39
N GLY A 316 20.02 -41.65 -12.90
CA GLY A 316 19.02 -42.58 -12.38
C GLY A 316 19.32 -43.14 -10.98
N LYS A 317 20.27 -42.56 -10.23
CA LYS A 317 20.60 -42.95 -8.86
C LYS A 317 20.49 -41.75 -7.93
N THR A 318 20.09 -42.00 -6.69
CA THR A 318 20.05 -40.99 -5.64
C THR A 318 21.44 -40.72 -5.07
N GLU A 319 21.74 -39.44 -4.85
CA GLU A 319 23.00 -38.97 -4.25
C GLU A 319 22.71 -37.95 -3.16
N LYS A 320 23.27 -38.13 -1.97
CA LYS A 320 23.19 -37.14 -0.89
C LYS A 320 24.28 -36.09 -1.11
N VAL A 321 23.84 -34.85 -1.38
CA VAL A 321 24.75 -33.73 -1.67
C VAL A 321 24.65 -32.69 -0.56
N PRO A 322 25.74 -32.37 0.15
CA PRO A 322 25.77 -31.29 1.11
C PRO A 322 25.63 -29.93 0.38
N VAL A 323 24.84 -29.04 0.93
CA VAL A 323 24.58 -27.73 0.32
C VAL A 323 24.86 -26.60 1.30
N THR A 324 25.25 -25.46 0.75
CA THR A 324 25.35 -24.22 1.51
C THR A 324 24.13 -23.36 1.21
N LEU A 325 23.41 -22.94 2.24
CA LEU A 325 22.21 -22.13 2.11
C LEU A 325 22.56 -20.65 2.14
N GLY A 326 21.85 -19.86 1.34
CA GLY A 326 21.89 -18.41 1.32
C GLY A 326 20.64 -17.79 1.93
N LEU A 327 20.07 -16.82 1.22
CA LEU A 327 18.85 -16.12 1.66
C LEU A 327 17.67 -17.10 1.79
N ARG A 328 16.88 -16.89 2.86
CA ARG A 328 15.68 -17.67 3.13
C ARG A 328 14.47 -16.74 3.17
N ASP A 329 13.47 -17.04 2.35
CA ASP A 329 12.17 -16.41 2.40
C ASP A 329 11.21 -17.26 3.25
N ALA A 330 10.88 -16.78 4.44
CA ALA A 330 10.00 -17.50 5.36
C ALA A 330 8.53 -17.54 4.88
N ARG A 331 8.09 -16.58 4.04
CA ARG A 331 6.71 -16.51 3.57
C ARG A 331 6.41 -17.50 2.45
N THR A 332 7.33 -17.59 1.50
CA THR A 332 7.18 -18.52 0.36
C THR A 332 7.82 -19.88 0.63
N GLU A 333 8.40 -20.05 1.83
CA GLU A 333 9.14 -21.24 2.23
C GLU A 333 10.21 -21.64 1.21
N ARG A 334 10.89 -20.63 0.63
CA ARG A 334 11.93 -20.82 -0.37
C ARG A 334 13.30 -20.45 0.20
N VAL A 335 14.32 -21.12 -0.29
CA VAL A 335 15.70 -20.88 0.13
C VAL A 335 16.63 -20.88 -1.08
N GLN A 336 17.62 -20.00 -1.05
CA GLN A 336 18.70 -19.95 -2.02
C GLN A 336 19.77 -21.00 -1.67
N ILE A 337 20.25 -21.73 -2.67
CA ILE A 337 21.40 -22.61 -2.55
C ILE A 337 22.61 -21.90 -3.19
N LEU A 338 23.67 -21.70 -2.38
CA LEU A 338 24.91 -21.06 -2.83
C LEU A 338 25.88 -22.04 -3.46
N SER A 339 25.90 -23.30 -2.97
CA SER A 339 26.77 -24.35 -3.50
C SER A 339 26.19 -25.74 -3.24
N GLY A 340 26.63 -26.73 -4.04
CA GLY A 340 26.26 -28.13 -3.91
C GLY A 340 25.37 -28.63 -5.05
N VAL A 341 24.60 -27.78 -5.72
CA VAL A 341 23.77 -28.14 -6.89
C VAL A 341 24.00 -27.18 -8.05
N ASN A 342 23.65 -27.59 -9.25
CA ASN A 342 23.71 -26.80 -10.47
C ASN A 342 22.31 -26.57 -11.03
N GLU A 343 22.19 -25.58 -11.91
CA GLU A 343 20.98 -25.37 -12.67
C GLU A 343 20.66 -26.57 -13.55
N GLY A 344 19.43 -27.06 -13.51
CA GLY A 344 19.01 -28.27 -14.22
C GLY A 344 19.13 -29.55 -13.40
N ASP A 345 19.80 -29.53 -12.24
CA ASP A 345 19.82 -30.70 -11.37
C ASP A 345 18.42 -31.10 -10.92
N VAL A 346 18.18 -32.41 -10.86
CA VAL A 346 16.91 -32.95 -10.37
C VAL A 346 17.07 -33.37 -8.93
N VAL A 347 16.23 -32.80 -8.05
CA VAL A 347 16.25 -33.04 -6.61
C VAL A 347 14.92 -33.58 -6.11
N LEU A 348 14.96 -34.36 -5.04
CA LEU A 348 13.79 -35.02 -4.46
C LEU A 348 13.16 -34.17 -3.36
N LEU A 349 11.83 -34.22 -3.27
CA LEU A 349 11.04 -33.49 -2.27
C LEU A 349 10.43 -34.42 -1.23
N GLY A 350 10.17 -33.91 -0.05
CA GLY A 350 9.35 -34.54 0.98
C GLY A 350 9.77 -35.97 1.32
N ALA A 351 8.83 -36.90 1.25
CA ALA A 351 9.04 -38.30 1.62
C ALA A 351 10.09 -39.01 0.75
N ALA A 352 10.28 -38.56 -0.49
CA ALA A 352 11.29 -39.15 -1.40
C ALA A 352 12.74 -38.87 -0.96
N GLN A 353 12.99 -37.92 -0.08
CA GLN A 353 14.32 -37.69 0.52
C GLN A 353 14.77 -38.83 1.44
N GLY A 354 13.83 -39.62 1.95
CA GLY A 354 14.13 -40.82 2.77
C GLY A 354 14.70 -42.02 1.98
N ILE A 355 14.80 -41.91 0.67
CA ILE A 355 15.40 -42.97 -0.15
C ILE A 355 16.91 -43.03 0.13
N THR A 356 17.41 -44.23 0.37
CA THR A 356 18.84 -44.47 0.65
C THR A 356 19.72 -43.97 -0.50
N PRO A 357 20.81 -43.22 -0.23
CA PRO A 357 21.76 -42.83 -1.27
C PRO A 357 22.30 -44.04 -2.05
N GLY A 358 22.42 -43.93 -3.37
CA GLY A 358 22.84 -44.98 -4.28
C GLY A 358 21.70 -45.86 -4.83
N THR A 359 20.46 -45.66 -4.36
CA THR A 359 19.30 -46.40 -4.85
C THR A 359 18.97 -46.01 -6.31
N ALA A 360 18.71 -46.98 -7.16
CA ALA A 360 18.23 -46.73 -8.51
C ALA A 360 16.79 -46.20 -8.44
N VAL A 361 16.52 -45.07 -9.10
CA VAL A 361 15.19 -44.45 -9.14
C VAL A 361 14.73 -44.23 -10.58
N SER A 362 13.45 -44.47 -10.81
CA SER A 362 12.78 -44.18 -12.06
C SER A 362 11.86 -42.98 -11.82
N LEU A 363 12.11 -41.90 -12.55
CA LEU A 363 11.31 -40.67 -12.44
C LEU A 363 10.03 -40.81 -13.26
N GLY A 364 8.88 -40.71 -12.63
CA GLY A 364 7.61 -40.54 -13.33
C GLY A 364 7.60 -39.23 -14.11
N ALA A 365 6.89 -39.18 -15.24
CA ALA A 365 6.75 -37.98 -16.04
C ALA A 365 6.23 -36.84 -15.14
N ALA A 366 6.98 -35.73 -15.06
CA ALA A 366 6.53 -34.51 -14.38
C ALA A 366 5.30 -33.99 -15.12
N LYS A 367 4.25 -33.63 -14.37
CA LYS A 367 3.00 -33.06 -14.88
C LYS A 367 3.17 -31.58 -15.17
#